data_fbe2fc935976a8f2a4eeb5380374649e
#
_entry.id   fbe2fc935976a8f2a4eeb5380374649e
#
_cell.length_a   1.000
_cell.length_b   1.000
_cell.length_c   1.000
_cell.angle_alpha   90.00
_cell.angle_beta   90.00
_cell.angle_gamma   90.00
#
_symmetry.space_group_name_H-M   'P 1'
#
loop_
_entity.id
_entity.type
_entity.pdbx_description
1 polymer ?
#
loop_
_entity_poly.entity_id
_entity_poly.type
_entity_poly.pdbx_seq_one_letter_code
_entity_poly.pdbx_strand_id
1 'polypeptide(L)'
;FLFRLNKIPFAKPILQVLESKEILKIGADVAGDLRSLRQIRHFRDAGFVDLQTIAPQWGIGEKSLRKLSAIVLGQRVSKAQRLSNWEAATFTDKQKLYAATDAWVCTAIYDRLLHTPKIKHPEL
;
A
#
# COMPACT_ATOMS: atom_id res chain seq x y z
N PHE A 1 -3.02 12.91 -1.42
CA PHE A 1 -2.49 13.61 -0.25
C PHE A 1 -1.28 12.85 0.30
N LEU A 2 -0.25 13.60 0.71
CA LEU A 2 0.96 13.05 1.32
C LEU A 2 1.12 13.64 2.72
N PHE A 3 1.13 12.75 3.74
CA PHE A 3 1.23 13.17 5.14
C PHE A 3 2.58 12.75 5.71
N ARG A 4 3.27 13.70 6.35
CA ARG A 4 4.53 13.46 7.08
C ARG A 4 4.22 13.24 8.56
N LEU A 5 3.98 12.01 8.94
CA LEU A 5 3.51 11.68 10.29
C LEU A 5 4.52 11.99 11.40
N ASN A 6 5.79 12.11 11.06
CA ASN A 6 6.83 12.56 12.01
C ASN A 6 6.84 14.08 12.22
N LYS A 7 6.09 14.84 11.43
CA LYS A 7 6.03 16.31 11.49
C LYS A 7 4.67 16.84 11.94
N ILE A 8 3.62 16.01 11.84
CA ILE A 8 2.26 16.39 12.22
C ILE A 8 1.65 15.34 13.14
N PRO A 9 0.78 15.73 14.09
CA PRO A 9 0.05 14.75 14.89
C PRO A 9 -0.98 14.01 14.02
N PHE A 10 -1.39 12.81 14.46
CA PHE A 10 -2.53 12.13 13.85
C PHE A 10 -3.78 12.96 14.06
N ALA A 11 -4.18 13.69 13.03
CA ALA A 11 -5.39 14.48 13.05
C ALA A 11 -6.63 13.57 12.95
N LYS A 12 -7.73 14.05 13.46
CA LYS A 12 -9.01 13.35 13.44
C LYS A 12 -9.40 12.82 12.06
N PRO A 13 -9.27 13.60 10.96
CA PRO A 13 -9.58 13.09 9.62
C PRO A 13 -8.74 11.88 9.21
N ILE A 14 -7.47 11.82 9.60
CA ILE A 14 -6.60 10.67 9.28
C ILE A 14 -7.11 9.45 10.03
N LEU A 15 -7.44 9.58 11.32
CA LEU A 15 -8.00 8.49 12.11
C LEU A 15 -9.32 7.99 11.55
N GLN A 16 -10.17 8.89 11.09
CA GLN A 16 -11.45 8.51 10.48
C GLN A 16 -11.25 7.62 9.26
N VAL A 17 -10.26 7.92 8.42
CA VAL A 17 -9.92 7.08 7.27
C VAL A 17 -9.39 5.72 7.72
N LEU A 18 -8.45 5.71 8.67
CA LEU A 18 -7.81 4.47 9.13
C LEU A 18 -8.77 3.53 9.85
N GLU A 19 -9.80 4.07 10.50
CA GLU A 19 -10.78 3.30 11.26
C GLU A 19 -12.06 3.00 10.50
N SER A 20 -12.23 3.54 9.30
CA SER A 20 -13.44 3.32 8.49
C SER A 20 -13.37 2.01 7.73
N LYS A 21 -14.34 1.12 7.93
CA LYS A 21 -14.47 -0.10 7.12
C LYS A 21 -15.06 0.16 5.74
N GLU A 22 -15.62 1.33 5.49
CA GLU A 22 -16.18 1.69 4.19
C GLU A 22 -15.15 2.28 3.24
N ILE A 23 -14.04 2.78 3.79
CA ILE A 23 -12.91 3.29 3.01
C ILE A 23 -11.84 2.22 2.97
N LEU A 24 -11.64 1.61 1.80
CA LEU A 24 -10.60 0.58 1.63
C LEU A 24 -9.21 1.23 1.56
N LYS A 25 -8.29 0.71 2.35
CA LYS A 25 -6.89 1.10 2.34
C LYS A 25 -6.08 -0.10 1.85
N ILE A 26 -5.46 0.03 0.70
CA ILE A 26 -4.82 -1.06 0.00
C ILE A 26 -3.31 -0.88 0.06
N GLY A 27 -2.60 -1.91 0.50
CA GLY A 27 -1.16 -1.87 0.60
C GLY A 27 -0.53 -3.22 0.36
N ALA A 28 0.80 -3.24 0.34
CA ALA A 28 1.61 -4.45 0.38
C ALA A 28 2.34 -4.47 1.71
N ASP A 29 2.20 -5.52 2.51
CA ASP A 29 2.67 -5.63 3.88
C ASP A 29 1.91 -4.70 4.85
N VAL A 30 0.60 -4.81 4.87
CA VAL A 30 -0.27 -4.00 5.73
C VAL A 30 0.05 -4.22 7.23
N ALA A 31 0.38 -5.43 7.63
CA ALA A 31 0.72 -5.71 9.04
C ALA A 31 1.92 -4.89 9.51
N GLY A 32 2.95 -4.76 8.66
CA GLY A 32 4.12 -3.92 8.96
C GLY A 32 3.76 -2.44 9.04
N ASP A 33 2.94 -1.97 8.11
CA ASP A 33 2.48 -0.59 8.09
C ASP A 33 1.66 -0.26 9.33
N LEU A 34 0.77 -1.15 9.75
CA LEU A 34 -0.05 -0.97 10.95
C LEU A 34 0.80 -0.92 12.21
N ARG A 35 1.82 -1.77 12.31
CA ARG A 35 2.75 -1.70 13.46
C ARG A 35 3.43 -0.34 13.54
N SER A 36 3.90 0.17 12.42
CA SER A 36 4.57 1.48 12.37
C SER A 36 3.61 2.62 12.74
N LEU A 37 2.39 2.59 12.21
CA LEU A 37 1.38 3.61 12.51
C LEU A 37 0.96 3.59 13.97
N ARG A 38 0.83 2.41 14.57
CA ARG A 38 0.44 2.29 15.99
C ARG A 38 1.51 2.74 16.96
N GLN A 39 2.77 2.82 16.53
CA GLN A 39 3.83 3.43 17.35
C GLN A 39 3.63 4.94 17.50
N ILE A 40 2.94 5.57 16.54
CA ILE A 40 2.64 7.00 16.59
C ILE A 40 1.39 7.25 17.43
N ARG A 41 0.35 6.47 17.21
CA ARG A 41 -0.90 6.55 17.94
C ARG A 41 -1.68 5.25 17.82
N HIS A 42 -2.29 4.82 18.93
CA HIS A 42 -3.16 3.66 18.93
C HIS A 42 -4.48 3.97 18.20
N PHE A 43 -4.95 3.03 17.38
CA PHE A 43 -6.24 3.13 16.69
C PHE A 43 -6.75 1.74 16.34
N ARG A 44 -8.04 1.65 16.03
CA ARG A 44 -8.67 0.41 15.54
C ARG A 44 -8.65 0.42 14.02
N ASP A 45 -7.86 -0.45 13.42
CA ASP A 45 -7.84 -0.56 11.97
C ASP A 45 -9.10 -1.24 11.44
N ALA A 46 -9.57 -0.76 10.31
CA ALA A 46 -10.67 -1.36 9.56
C ALA A 46 -10.52 -1.05 8.07
N GLY A 47 -11.02 -1.91 7.21
CA GLY A 47 -11.01 -1.68 5.77
C GLY A 47 -9.63 -1.78 5.11
N PHE A 48 -8.68 -2.45 5.73
CA PHE A 48 -7.36 -2.67 5.14
C PHE A 48 -7.34 -3.93 4.28
N VAL A 49 -6.73 -3.81 3.11
CA VAL A 49 -6.52 -4.92 2.17
C VAL A 49 -5.03 -5.06 1.93
N ASP A 50 -4.48 -6.23 2.19
CA ASP A 50 -3.08 -6.54 1.95
C ASP A 50 -2.95 -7.34 0.67
N LEU A 51 -2.30 -6.77 -0.33
CA LEU A 51 -2.10 -7.42 -1.62
C LEU A 51 -1.29 -8.71 -1.48
N GLN A 52 -0.36 -8.79 -0.53
CA GLN A 52 0.40 -10.01 -0.27
C GLN A 52 -0.47 -11.16 0.22
N THR A 53 -1.54 -10.83 0.94
CA THR A 53 -2.47 -11.82 1.48
C THR A 53 -3.45 -12.31 0.43
N ILE A 54 -3.93 -11.44 -0.45
CA ILE A 54 -4.96 -11.82 -1.43
C ILE A 54 -4.39 -12.34 -2.75
N ALA A 55 -3.19 -11.92 -3.14
CA ALA A 55 -2.60 -12.30 -4.44
C ALA A 55 -2.53 -13.81 -4.70
N PRO A 56 -2.29 -14.67 -3.70
CA PRO A 56 -2.31 -16.12 -3.91
C PRO A 56 -3.61 -16.66 -4.50
N GLN A 57 -4.74 -15.99 -4.29
CA GLN A 57 -6.03 -16.38 -4.87
C GLN A 57 -6.03 -16.29 -6.41
N TRP A 58 -5.09 -15.55 -6.97
CA TRP A 58 -4.86 -15.44 -8.42
C TRP A 58 -3.59 -16.17 -8.86
N GLY A 59 -3.05 -17.03 -8.00
CA GLY A 59 -1.85 -17.81 -8.30
C GLY A 59 -0.54 -17.03 -8.20
N ILE A 60 -0.55 -15.87 -7.55
CA ILE A 60 0.63 -15.00 -7.44
C ILE A 60 1.26 -15.16 -6.06
N GLY A 61 2.49 -15.73 -6.03
CA GLY A 61 3.25 -15.93 -4.80
C GLY A 61 4.21 -14.80 -4.46
N GLU A 62 4.35 -13.81 -5.32
CA GLU A 62 5.26 -12.70 -5.11
C GLU A 62 4.72 -11.71 -4.08
N LYS A 63 5.63 -11.13 -3.29
CA LYS A 63 5.24 -10.23 -2.18
C LYS A 63 5.65 -8.79 -2.39
N SER A 64 6.72 -8.53 -3.16
CA SER A 64 7.16 -7.14 -3.36
C SER A 64 6.19 -6.41 -4.27
N LEU A 65 5.91 -5.16 -3.95
CA LEU A 65 5.04 -4.31 -4.76
C LEU A 65 5.56 -4.17 -6.19
N ARG A 66 6.88 -4.08 -6.36
CA ARG A 66 7.53 -4.01 -7.67
C ARG A 66 7.21 -5.23 -8.52
N LYS A 67 7.32 -6.44 -7.95
CA LYS A 67 7.03 -7.69 -8.65
C LYS A 67 5.54 -7.85 -8.91
N LEU A 68 4.70 -7.50 -7.96
CA LEU A 68 3.25 -7.51 -8.14
C LEU A 68 2.83 -6.57 -9.28
N SER A 69 3.40 -5.38 -9.35
CA SER A 69 3.13 -4.43 -10.42
C SER A 69 3.56 -4.98 -11.79
N ALA A 70 4.72 -5.62 -11.86
CA ALA A 70 5.20 -6.20 -13.11
C ALA A 70 4.27 -7.34 -13.59
N ILE A 71 3.82 -8.18 -12.67
CA ILE A 71 2.95 -9.32 -13.02
C ILE A 71 1.54 -8.87 -13.38
N VAL A 72 0.95 -8.00 -12.57
CA VAL A 72 -0.48 -7.64 -12.70
C VAL A 72 -0.69 -6.53 -13.71
N LEU A 73 0.17 -5.50 -13.70
CA LEU A 73 0.03 -4.32 -14.55
C LEU A 73 0.99 -4.30 -15.75
N GLY A 74 1.97 -5.21 -15.78
CA GLY A 74 3.00 -5.21 -16.82
C GLY A 74 3.95 -4.01 -16.73
N GLN A 75 4.04 -3.36 -15.59
CA GLN A 75 4.85 -2.15 -15.39
C GLN A 75 5.78 -2.30 -14.20
N ARG A 76 6.97 -1.70 -14.29
CA ARG A 76 7.93 -1.70 -13.20
C ARG A 76 7.81 -0.40 -12.40
N VAL A 77 7.82 -0.52 -11.08
CA VAL A 77 7.85 0.61 -10.15
C VAL A 77 9.30 0.86 -9.76
N SER A 78 9.75 2.12 -9.87
CA SER A 78 11.10 2.50 -9.46
C SER A 78 11.24 2.47 -7.94
N LYS A 79 12.39 1.98 -7.45
CA LYS A 79 12.78 2.06 -6.04
C LYS A 79 13.83 3.13 -5.78
N ALA A 80 14.10 3.99 -6.75
CA ALA A 80 15.21 4.95 -6.69
C ALA A 80 15.14 5.89 -5.47
N GLN A 81 13.94 6.27 -5.03
CA GLN A 81 13.75 7.20 -3.92
C GLN A 81 13.55 6.52 -2.56
N ARG A 82 13.55 5.19 -2.52
CA ARG A 82 13.28 4.44 -1.28
C ARG A 82 14.25 4.80 -0.16
N LEU A 83 15.54 4.95 -0.49
CA LEU A 83 16.60 5.26 0.46
C LEU A 83 17.01 6.72 0.46
N SER A 84 16.23 7.60 -0.16
CA SER A 84 16.48 9.04 -0.11
C SER A 84 16.16 9.61 1.28
N ASN A 85 16.53 10.88 1.51
CA ASN A 85 16.34 11.50 2.82
C ASN A 85 14.89 11.92 3.04
N TRP A 86 14.11 11.05 3.67
CA TRP A 86 12.70 11.30 3.99
C TRP A 86 12.52 12.20 5.21
N GLU A 87 13.61 12.54 5.93
CA GLU A 87 13.60 13.47 7.05
C GLU A 87 13.91 14.91 6.64
N ALA A 88 14.18 15.16 5.38
CA ALA A 88 14.46 16.50 4.86
C ALA A 88 13.31 17.47 5.16
N ALA A 89 13.62 18.75 5.28
CA ALA A 89 12.63 19.80 5.57
C ALA A 89 11.51 19.83 4.51
N THR A 90 11.86 19.61 3.25
CA THR A 90 10.90 19.50 2.14
C THR A 90 11.22 18.28 1.31
N PHE A 91 10.16 17.67 0.74
CA PHE A 91 10.35 16.56 -0.20
C PHE A 91 10.64 17.09 -1.60
N THR A 92 11.50 16.39 -2.34
CA THR A 92 11.70 16.64 -3.76
C THR A 92 10.48 16.18 -4.57
N ASP A 93 10.36 16.69 -5.80
CA ASP A 93 9.29 16.23 -6.70
C ASP A 93 9.41 14.73 -6.99
N LYS A 94 10.64 14.21 -7.08
CA LYS A 94 10.88 12.78 -7.26
C LYS A 94 10.37 11.95 -6.08
N GLN A 95 10.56 12.43 -4.83
CA GLN A 95 10.06 11.78 -3.63
C GLN A 95 8.53 11.78 -3.61
N LYS A 96 7.92 12.93 -3.93
CA LYS A 96 6.45 13.04 -3.99
C LYS A 96 5.86 12.10 -5.04
N LEU A 97 6.48 12.04 -6.21
CA LEU A 97 6.05 11.14 -7.27
C LEU A 97 6.20 9.68 -6.87
N TYR A 98 7.31 9.32 -6.21
CA TYR A 98 7.53 7.96 -5.71
C TYR A 98 6.43 7.54 -4.74
N ALA A 99 6.15 8.37 -3.73
CA ALA A 99 5.13 8.06 -2.73
C ALA A 99 3.72 7.97 -3.33
N ALA A 100 3.38 8.91 -4.22
CA ALA A 100 2.08 8.91 -4.90
C ALA A 100 1.93 7.71 -5.84
N THR A 101 2.99 7.32 -6.54
CA THR A 101 3.00 6.18 -7.45
C THR A 101 2.79 4.88 -6.68
N ASP A 102 3.47 4.69 -5.54
CA ASP A 102 3.30 3.49 -4.72
C ASP A 102 1.85 3.34 -4.26
N ALA A 103 1.21 4.42 -3.82
CA ALA A 103 -0.18 4.40 -3.41
C ALA A 103 -1.12 4.09 -4.58
N TRP A 104 -0.91 4.73 -5.72
CA TRP A 104 -1.70 4.50 -6.92
C TRP A 104 -1.57 3.07 -7.42
N VAL A 105 -0.34 2.53 -7.43
CA VAL A 105 -0.07 1.17 -7.92
C VAL A 105 -0.82 0.14 -7.09
N CYS A 106 -0.87 0.29 -5.77
CA CYS A 106 -1.62 -0.63 -4.90
C CYS A 106 -3.09 -0.68 -5.31
N THR A 107 -3.71 0.47 -5.52
CA THR A 107 -5.11 0.57 -5.95
C THR A 107 -5.31 -0.02 -7.35
N ALA A 108 -4.40 0.27 -8.27
CA ALA A 108 -4.48 -0.24 -9.64
C ALA A 108 -4.35 -1.78 -9.68
N ILE A 109 -3.45 -2.36 -8.89
CA ILE A 109 -3.30 -3.81 -8.78
C ILE A 109 -4.60 -4.43 -8.24
N TYR A 110 -5.14 -3.88 -7.16
CA TYR A 110 -6.36 -4.38 -6.56
C TYR A 110 -7.52 -4.35 -7.56
N ASP A 111 -7.71 -3.23 -8.24
CA ASP A 111 -8.74 -3.09 -9.26
C ASP A 111 -8.59 -4.13 -10.37
N ARG A 112 -7.37 -4.31 -10.87
CA ARG A 112 -7.09 -5.29 -11.93
C ARG A 112 -7.39 -6.71 -11.45
N LEU A 113 -7.01 -7.06 -10.22
CA LEU A 113 -7.28 -8.38 -9.65
C LEU A 113 -8.78 -8.64 -9.51
N LEU A 114 -9.57 -7.64 -9.09
CA LEU A 114 -11.02 -7.78 -8.98
C LEU A 114 -11.70 -8.06 -10.31
N HIS A 115 -11.10 -7.62 -11.44
CA HIS A 115 -11.61 -7.85 -12.78
C HIS A 115 -10.98 -9.06 -13.47
N THR A 116 -10.17 -9.83 -12.72
CA THR A 116 -9.49 -11.02 -13.24
C THR A 116 -10.04 -12.25 -12.52
N PRO A 117 -10.39 -13.33 -13.21
CA PRO A 117 -10.84 -14.55 -12.54
C PRO A 117 -9.77 -15.13 -11.64
N LYS A 118 -10.18 -15.53 -10.45
CA LYS A 118 -9.30 -16.24 -9.52
C LYS A 118 -8.95 -17.61 -10.08
N ILE A 119 -7.71 -18.05 -9.80
CA ILE A 119 -7.29 -19.39 -10.19
C ILE A 119 -7.93 -20.38 -9.24
N LYS A 120 -8.65 -21.34 -9.81
CA LYS A 120 -9.10 -22.51 -9.06
C LYS A 120 -7.90 -23.43 -8.87
N HIS A 121 -7.58 -23.74 -7.63
CA HIS A 121 -6.56 -24.75 -7.39
C HIS A 121 -7.06 -26.08 -7.94
N PRO A 122 -6.24 -26.78 -8.74
CA PRO A 122 -6.60 -28.13 -9.11
C PRO A 122 -6.74 -28.94 -7.81
N GLU A 123 -7.79 -29.71 -7.71
CA GLU A 123 -7.93 -30.64 -6.62
C GLU A 123 -6.78 -31.64 -6.70
N LEU A 124 -6.01 -31.67 -5.64
CA LEU A 124 -4.92 -32.62 -5.51
C LEU A 124 -5.44 -33.95 -4.99
#